data_cccc9db774ddb8fc6ead3cd10489404f
#
_entry.id   cccc9db774ddb8fc6ead3cd10489404f
#
_cell.length_a   1.000
_cell.length_b   1.000
_cell.length_c   1.000
_cell.angle_alpha   90.00
_cell.angle_beta   90.00
_cell.angle_gamma   90.00
#
_symmetry.space_group_name_H-M   'P 1'
#
loop_
_entity.id
_entity.type
_entity.pdbx_description
1 polymer ?
#
loop_
_entity_poly.entity_id
_entity_poly.type
_entity_poly.pdbx_seq_one_letter_code
_entity_poly.pdbx_strand_id
1 'polypeptide(L)'
;SVKGTGVDPIMFYKWTAFSYTPWIILPVVLGMLCTMLMYNENQYDMLKQLWIVPVNKMAYFFSKFAVVLVYSICFMLVTATASILTGILSGYIPFDSESILYLLRKCMEISLLTAFAVLPVLAVAAAQKGYILPVCLTPIYTFLGFILLMVNMYLHPLSSMTAIVMYDIPGVVFDQPLNIPAAFLCIGVWAAASAVLANVALVRRK
;
A
#
# COMPACT_ATOMS: atom_id res chain seq x y z
N SER A 1 25.71 11.52 -34.68
CA SER A 1 24.65 10.74 -34.01
C SER A 1 25.27 9.99 -32.85
N VAL A 2 25.14 10.54 -31.63
CA VAL A 2 25.47 9.84 -30.39
C VAL A 2 24.42 8.73 -30.27
N LYS A 3 24.81 7.48 -30.47
CA LYS A 3 23.99 6.33 -30.05
C LYS A 3 23.88 6.43 -28.55
N GLY A 4 22.72 6.84 -28.08
CA GLY A 4 22.40 6.78 -26.66
C GLY A 4 22.56 5.34 -26.20
N THR A 5 23.27 5.14 -25.12
CA THR A 5 23.26 3.91 -24.34
C THR A 5 21.84 3.74 -23.82
N GLY A 6 20.98 3.11 -24.63
CA GLY A 6 19.59 2.88 -24.27
C GLY A 6 19.56 1.99 -23.03
N VAL A 7 19.15 2.57 -21.93
CA VAL A 7 18.86 1.82 -20.71
C VAL A 7 17.62 0.97 -21.00
N ASP A 8 17.62 -0.29 -20.55
CA ASP A 8 16.45 -1.16 -20.64
C ASP A 8 15.27 -0.47 -19.89
N PRO A 9 14.13 -0.22 -20.56
CA PRO A 9 12.98 0.44 -19.94
C PRO A 9 12.52 -0.20 -18.63
N ILE A 10 12.54 -1.52 -18.53
CA ILE A 10 12.14 -2.25 -17.32
C ILE A 10 13.11 -1.96 -16.18
N MET A 11 14.42 -1.92 -16.48
CA MET A 11 15.44 -1.58 -15.49
C MET A 11 15.31 -0.13 -15.01
N PHE A 12 14.98 0.81 -15.91
CA PHE A 12 14.70 2.19 -15.55
C PHE A 12 13.49 2.32 -14.61
N TYR A 13 12.38 1.63 -14.91
CA TYR A 13 11.19 1.63 -14.05
C TYR A 13 11.44 0.98 -12.68
N LYS A 14 12.32 -0.02 -12.61
CA LYS A 14 12.75 -0.62 -11.34
C LYS A 14 13.38 0.42 -10.42
N TRP A 15 14.22 1.29 -10.95
CA TRP A 15 14.88 2.32 -10.17
C TRP A 15 14.01 3.54 -9.86
N THR A 16 13.07 3.89 -10.72
CA THR A 16 12.23 5.08 -10.56
C THR A 16 10.92 4.79 -9.84
N ALA A 17 10.09 3.91 -10.40
CA ALA A 17 8.74 3.63 -9.88
C ALA A 17 8.72 2.55 -8.80
N PHE A 18 9.59 1.54 -8.88
CA PHE A 18 9.55 0.36 -8.00
C PHE A 18 10.62 0.36 -6.90
N SER A 19 11.39 1.44 -6.74
CA SER A 19 12.43 1.57 -5.71
C SER A 19 11.82 1.82 -4.33
N TYR A 20 11.98 3.00 -3.76
CA TYR A 20 11.53 3.32 -2.41
C TYR A 20 10.04 3.67 -2.30
N THR A 21 9.42 4.04 -3.42
CA THR A 21 8.02 4.53 -3.45
C THR A 21 7.03 3.48 -2.93
N PRO A 22 6.99 2.24 -3.44
CA PRO A 22 6.03 1.25 -2.97
C PRO A 22 6.36 0.69 -1.58
N TRP A 23 7.64 0.69 -1.17
CA TRP A 23 8.06 0.01 0.04
C TRP A 23 7.99 0.87 1.29
N ILE A 24 8.25 2.16 1.15
CA ILE A 24 8.33 3.09 2.28
C ILE A 24 7.32 4.22 2.12
N ILE A 25 7.34 4.95 1.00
CA ILE A 25 6.57 6.17 0.85
C ILE A 25 5.07 5.86 0.82
N LEU A 26 4.64 4.94 -0.03
CA LEU A 26 3.22 4.61 -0.19
C LEU A 26 2.59 4.08 1.11
N PRO A 27 3.14 3.08 1.83
CA PRO A 27 2.57 2.62 3.09
C PRO A 27 2.49 3.70 4.16
N VAL A 28 3.51 4.57 4.26
CA VAL A 28 3.52 5.68 5.23
C VAL A 28 2.43 6.70 4.89
N VAL A 29 2.32 7.12 3.63
CA VAL A 29 1.30 8.06 3.17
C VAL A 29 -0.11 7.48 3.39
N LEU A 30 -0.34 6.22 3.04
CA LEU A 30 -1.64 5.57 3.26
C LEU A 30 -1.97 5.40 4.75
N GLY A 31 -0.98 5.08 5.58
CA GLY A 31 -1.20 4.97 7.03
C GLY A 31 -1.52 6.31 7.68
N MET A 32 -0.89 7.40 7.23
CA MET A 32 -1.27 8.76 7.66
C MET A 32 -2.68 9.11 7.19
N LEU A 33 -3.02 8.78 5.94
CA LEU A 33 -4.37 8.97 5.41
C LEU A 33 -5.42 8.20 6.23
N CYS A 34 -5.16 6.93 6.57
CA CYS A 34 -6.02 6.13 7.45
C CYS A 34 -6.28 6.84 8.78
N THR A 35 -5.23 7.40 9.36
CA THR A 35 -5.32 8.12 10.63
C THR A 35 -6.17 9.39 10.49
N MET A 36 -5.93 10.20 9.46
CA MET A 36 -6.67 11.43 9.21
C MET A 36 -8.16 11.16 8.95
N LEU A 37 -8.49 10.14 8.17
CA LEU A 37 -9.87 9.75 7.86
C LEU A 37 -10.65 9.40 9.13
N MET A 38 -10.03 8.66 10.06
CA MET A 38 -10.67 8.24 11.30
C MET A 38 -10.71 9.35 12.36
N TYR A 39 -9.64 10.15 12.44
CA TYR A 39 -9.52 11.24 13.42
C TYR A 39 -10.50 12.39 13.15
N ASN A 40 -10.60 12.85 11.91
CA ASN A 40 -11.49 13.97 11.56
C ASN A 40 -12.93 13.67 11.91
N GLU A 41 -13.42 12.47 11.68
CA GLU A 41 -14.79 12.09 12.01
C GLU A 41 -15.02 11.93 13.52
N ASN A 42 -13.98 11.54 14.27
CA ASN A 42 -14.04 11.52 15.73
C ASN A 42 -14.11 12.93 16.31
N GLN A 43 -13.32 13.86 15.77
CA GLN A 43 -13.20 15.23 16.30
C GLN A 43 -14.48 16.04 16.11
N TYR A 44 -15.19 15.85 15.00
CA TYR A 44 -16.41 16.59 14.69
C TYR A 44 -17.69 15.92 15.21
N ASP A 45 -17.57 14.93 16.12
CA ASP A 45 -18.70 14.15 16.66
C ASP A 45 -19.61 13.52 15.56
N MET A 46 -19.14 13.47 14.32
CA MET A 46 -19.87 12.90 13.19
C MET A 46 -20.24 11.44 13.44
N LEU A 47 -19.39 10.71 14.17
CA LEU A 47 -19.69 9.33 14.59
C LEU A 47 -20.91 9.23 15.47
N LYS A 48 -21.15 10.19 16.39
CA LYS A 48 -22.34 10.19 17.23
C LYS A 48 -23.60 10.41 16.40
N GLN A 49 -23.55 11.31 15.42
CA GLN A 49 -24.67 11.54 14.50
C GLN A 49 -24.91 10.34 13.58
N LEU A 50 -23.86 9.69 13.14
CA LEU A 50 -23.95 8.49 12.30
C LEU A 50 -24.55 7.30 13.05
N TRP A 51 -24.39 7.23 14.40
CA TRP A 51 -24.95 6.16 15.21
C TRP A 51 -26.44 6.34 15.57
N ILE A 52 -27.00 7.50 15.31
CA ILE A 52 -28.47 7.74 15.43
C ILE A 52 -29.20 7.04 14.27
N VAL A 53 -28.57 6.96 13.10
CA VAL A 53 -29.06 6.18 11.96
C VAL A 53 -28.51 4.75 12.08
N PRO A 54 -29.28 3.68 11.81
CA PRO A 54 -28.81 2.29 11.90
C PRO A 54 -27.85 1.94 10.76
N VAL A 55 -26.65 2.55 10.77
CA VAL A 55 -25.59 2.27 9.79
C VAL A 55 -24.78 1.06 10.25
N ASN A 56 -24.56 0.13 9.33
CA ASN A 56 -23.71 -1.01 9.59
C ASN A 56 -22.25 -0.56 9.77
N LYS A 57 -21.68 -0.84 10.94
CA LYS A 57 -20.31 -0.45 11.30
C LYS A 57 -19.24 -1.01 10.37
N MET A 58 -19.47 -2.20 9.85
CA MET A 58 -18.58 -2.80 8.85
C MET A 58 -18.67 -2.08 7.51
N ALA A 59 -19.86 -1.69 7.06
CA ALA A 59 -20.01 -0.89 5.85
C ALA A 59 -19.27 0.45 5.96
N TYR A 60 -19.32 1.09 7.14
CA TYR A 60 -18.53 2.28 7.44
C TYR A 60 -17.03 2.03 7.34
N PHE A 61 -16.50 0.97 7.94
CA PHE A 61 -15.08 0.61 7.88
C PHE A 61 -14.63 0.36 6.42
N PHE A 62 -15.40 -0.42 5.67
CA PHE A 62 -15.08 -0.70 4.26
C PHE A 62 -15.21 0.52 3.35
N SER A 63 -16.09 1.47 3.67
CA SER A 63 -16.13 2.75 2.92
C SER A 63 -14.83 3.54 3.08
N LYS A 64 -14.23 3.54 4.27
CA LYS A 64 -12.92 4.16 4.48
C LYS A 64 -11.79 3.42 3.78
N PHE A 65 -11.85 2.10 3.81
CA PHE A 65 -10.92 1.28 3.03
C PHE A 65 -11.02 1.57 1.53
N ALA A 66 -12.22 1.73 0.99
CA ALA A 66 -12.40 2.10 -0.43
C ALA A 66 -11.73 3.43 -0.77
N VAL A 67 -11.81 4.43 0.12
CA VAL A 67 -11.09 5.71 -0.05
C VAL A 67 -9.59 5.50 -0.07
N VAL A 68 -9.04 4.71 0.86
CA VAL A 68 -7.61 4.38 0.93
C VAL A 68 -7.15 3.68 -0.35
N LEU A 69 -7.96 2.76 -0.86
CA LEU A 69 -7.68 2.02 -2.09
C LEU A 69 -7.64 2.95 -3.31
N VAL A 70 -8.62 3.85 -3.46
CA VAL A 70 -8.64 4.84 -4.55
C VAL A 70 -7.42 5.75 -4.47
N TYR A 71 -7.06 6.21 -3.26
CA TYR A 71 -5.86 7.02 -3.06
C TYR A 71 -4.58 6.29 -3.43
N SER A 72 -4.46 5.01 -3.07
CA SER A 72 -3.33 4.17 -3.44
C SER A 72 -3.18 4.06 -4.96
N ILE A 73 -4.30 3.80 -5.66
CA ILE A 73 -4.31 3.73 -7.13
C ILE A 73 -3.89 5.07 -7.75
N CYS A 74 -4.49 6.17 -7.32
CA CYS A 74 -4.14 7.51 -7.82
C CYS A 74 -2.66 7.83 -7.60
N PHE A 75 -2.13 7.53 -6.41
CA PHE A 75 -0.73 7.78 -6.08
C PHE A 75 0.21 7.00 -7.01
N MET A 76 -0.05 5.70 -7.22
CA MET A 76 0.78 4.88 -8.10
C MET A 76 0.64 5.27 -9.58
N LEU A 77 -0.53 5.71 -10.03
CA LEU A 77 -0.71 6.25 -11.39
C LEU A 77 0.07 7.56 -11.60
N VAL A 78 0.08 8.46 -10.61
CA VAL A 78 0.92 9.67 -10.67
C VAL A 78 2.40 9.29 -10.72
N THR A 79 2.83 8.31 -9.93
CA THR A 79 4.22 7.82 -9.96
C THR A 79 4.57 7.21 -11.33
N ALA A 80 3.67 6.42 -11.92
CA ALA A 80 3.85 5.84 -13.25
C ALA A 80 3.97 6.94 -14.32
N THR A 81 3.07 7.93 -14.33
CA THR A 81 3.13 9.04 -15.29
C THR A 81 4.40 9.87 -15.15
N ALA A 82 4.83 10.15 -13.91
CA ALA A 82 6.08 10.86 -13.64
C ALA A 82 7.30 10.07 -14.15
N SER A 83 7.32 8.75 -13.96
CA SER A 83 8.41 7.88 -14.43
C SER A 83 8.46 7.80 -15.97
N ILE A 84 7.31 7.73 -16.64
CA ILE A 84 7.23 7.76 -18.11
C ILE A 84 7.75 9.09 -18.64
N LEU A 85 7.25 10.21 -18.09
CA LEU A 85 7.63 11.54 -18.53
C LEU A 85 9.13 11.78 -18.34
N THR A 86 9.69 11.44 -17.18
CA THR A 86 11.13 11.58 -16.93
C THR A 86 11.95 10.70 -17.86
N GLY A 87 11.55 9.46 -18.10
CA GLY A 87 12.28 8.54 -18.98
C GLY A 87 12.32 8.99 -20.43
N ILE A 88 11.17 9.39 -20.98
CA ILE A 88 11.04 9.80 -22.38
C ILE A 88 11.63 11.20 -22.62
N LEU A 89 11.30 12.20 -21.79
CA LEU A 89 11.79 13.56 -21.95
C LEU A 89 13.31 13.67 -21.81
N SER A 90 13.89 12.86 -20.93
CA SER A 90 15.34 12.81 -20.76
C SER A 90 16.05 11.95 -21.81
N GLY A 91 15.31 11.27 -22.70
CA GLY A 91 15.86 10.41 -23.74
C GLY A 91 16.54 9.13 -23.21
N TYR A 92 16.29 8.74 -21.97
CA TYR A 92 16.85 7.53 -21.39
C TYR A 92 16.22 6.26 -21.94
N ILE A 93 14.91 6.29 -22.22
CA ILE A 93 14.16 5.15 -22.74
C ILE A 93 13.40 5.53 -24.01
N PRO A 94 13.32 4.61 -25.01
CA PRO A 94 12.44 4.79 -26.15
C PRO A 94 10.99 4.70 -25.73
N PHE A 95 10.09 5.30 -26.50
CA PHE A 95 8.66 5.11 -26.33
C PHE A 95 8.30 3.70 -26.79
N ASP A 96 8.01 2.83 -25.81
CA ASP A 96 7.61 1.45 -26.06
C ASP A 96 6.32 1.14 -25.30
N SER A 97 5.28 0.76 -26.04
CA SER A 97 3.95 0.51 -25.48
C SER A 97 3.90 -0.72 -24.57
N GLU A 98 4.71 -1.74 -24.83
CA GLU A 98 4.75 -2.95 -24.01
C GLU A 98 5.33 -2.65 -22.61
N SER A 99 6.43 -1.89 -22.58
CA SER A 99 7.07 -1.48 -21.35
C SER A 99 6.18 -0.54 -20.50
N ILE A 100 5.43 0.34 -21.15
CA ILE A 100 4.45 1.22 -20.48
C ILE A 100 3.31 0.40 -19.90
N LEU A 101 2.78 -0.56 -20.63
CA LEU A 101 1.71 -1.44 -20.14
C LEU A 101 2.17 -2.29 -18.96
N TYR A 102 3.40 -2.81 -19.01
CA TYR A 102 4.03 -3.51 -17.88
C TYR A 102 4.11 -2.62 -16.64
N LEU A 103 4.58 -1.37 -16.79
CA LEU A 103 4.65 -0.40 -15.69
C LEU A 103 3.27 -0.15 -15.08
N LEU A 104 2.25 0.13 -15.89
CA LEU A 104 0.89 0.39 -15.41
C LEU A 104 0.31 -0.81 -14.68
N ARG A 105 0.46 -2.02 -15.25
CA ARG A 105 0.01 -3.25 -14.61
C ARG A 105 0.67 -3.45 -13.24
N LYS A 106 1.99 -3.26 -13.15
CA LYS A 106 2.73 -3.38 -11.88
C LYS A 106 2.34 -2.30 -10.87
N CYS A 107 2.12 -1.07 -11.31
CA CYS A 107 1.62 -0.01 -10.44
C CYS A 107 0.22 -0.32 -9.87
N MET A 108 -0.66 -0.91 -10.67
CA MET A 108 -1.98 -1.37 -10.22
C MET A 108 -1.86 -2.52 -9.20
N GLU A 109 -1.01 -3.51 -9.47
CA GLU A 109 -0.73 -4.61 -8.55
C GLU A 109 -0.20 -4.10 -7.20
N ILE A 110 0.81 -3.22 -7.23
CA ILE A 110 1.40 -2.60 -6.04
C ILE A 110 0.33 -1.83 -5.25
N SER A 111 -0.47 -1.00 -5.92
CA SER A 111 -1.48 -0.17 -5.25
C SER A 111 -2.53 -1.00 -4.53
N LEU A 112 -3.03 -2.06 -5.16
CA LEU A 112 -4.01 -2.96 -4.57
C LEU A 112 -3.43 -3.70 -3.36
N LEU A 113 -2.27 -4.35 -3.53
CA LEU A 113 -1.64 -5.13 -2.47
C LEU A 113 -1.25 -4.26 -1.28
N THR A 114 -0.73 -3.05 -1.52
CA THR A 114 -0.36 -2.11 -0.44
C THR A 114 -1.60 -1.64 0.33
N ALA A 115 -2.70 -1.33 -0.35
CA ALA A 115 -3.94 -0.95 0.32
C ALA A 115 -4.43 -2.05 1.27
N PHE A 116 -4.39 -3.32 0.85
CA PHE A 116 -4.72 -4.45 1.73
C PHE A 116 -3.69 -4.63 2.86
N ALA A 117 -2.40 -4.45 2.57
CA ALA A 117 -1.36 -4.57 3.57
C ALA A 117 -1.41 -3.48 4.66
N VAL A 118 -2.01 -2.31 4.39
CA VAL A 118 -2.17 -1.21 5.35
C VAL A 118 -3.47 -1.32 6.16
N LEU A 119 -4.36 -2.28 5.90
CA LEU A 119 -5.59 -2.51 6.67
C LEU A 119 -5.39 -2.58 8.20
N PRO A 120 -4.32 -3.21 8.75
CA PRO A 120 -4.06 -3.20 10.18
C PRO A 120 -3.91 -1.79 10.76
N VAL A 121 -3.27 -0.88 10.03
CA VAL A 121 -3.12 0.52 10.45
C VAL A 121 -4.47 1.23 10.47
N LEU A 122 -5.34 0.99 9.47
CA LEU A 122 -6.71 1.52 9.44
C LEU A 122 -7.54 1.00 10.62
N ALA A 123 -7.40 -0.29 10.98
CA ALA A 123 -8.09 -0.88 12.11
C ALA A 123 -7.65 -0.28 13.45
N VAL A 124 -6.33 -0.04 13.62
CA VAL A 124 -5.80 0.65 14.81
C VAL A 124 -6.30 2.09 14.86
N ALA A 125 -6.28 2.81 13.74
CA ALA A 125 -6.84 4.17 13.67
C ALA A 125 -8.33 4.20 14.01
N ALA A 126 -9.10 3.20 13.57
CA ALA A 126 -10.50 3.03 13.94
C ALA A 126 -10.68 2.72 15.44
N ALA A 127 -9.73 2.06 16.10
CA ALA A 127 -9.78 1.72 17.51
C ALA A 127 -9.41 2.89 18.45
N GLN A 128 -8.65 3.87 17.96
CA GLN A 128 -8.15 4.99 18.76
C GLN A 128 -9.00 6.26 18.60
N LYS A 129 -9.08 7.05 19.69
CA LYS A 129 -9.72 8.39 19.66
C LYS A 129 -8.72 9.49 19.30
N GLY A 130 -7.46 9.29 19.65
CA GLY A 130 -6.37 10.22 19.39
C GLY A 130 -5.65 9.92 18.07
N TYR A 131 -4.99 10.93 17.55
CA TYR A 131 -4.30 10.82 16.26
C TYR A 131 -2.81 10.44 16.41
N ILE A 132 -2.20 10.74 17.58
CA ILE A 132 -0.75 10.57 17.79
C ILE A 132 -0.32 9.11 17.66
N LEU A 133 -1.03 8.20 18.32
CA LEU A 133 -0.65 6.78 18.35
C LEU A 133 -0.67 6.13 16.96
N PRO A 134 -1.75 6.25 16.15
CA PRO A 134 -1.74 5.68 14.81
C PRO A 134 -0.68 6.30 13.88
N VAL A 135 -0.41 7.61 14.01
CA VAL A 135 0.63 8.29 13.22
C VAL A 135 2.01 7.76 13.58
N CYS A 136 2.34 7.61 14.87
CA CYS A 136 3.62 7.05 15.30
C CYS A 136 3.76 5.55 14.95
N LEU A 137 2.65 4.82 14.99
CA LEU A 137 2.64 3.40 14.66
C LEU A 137 2.91 3.14 13.17
N THR A 138 2.46 4.04 12.29
CA THR A 138 2.59 3.88 10.83
C THR A 138 4.04 3.68 10.36
N PRO A 139 5.02 4.55 10.69
CA PRO A 139 6.40 4.32 10.30
C PRO A 139 6.99 3.07 10.95
N ILE A 140 6.68 2.79 12.22
CA ILE A 140 7.15 1.57 12.90
C ILE A 140 6.65 0.33 12.17
N TYR A 141 5.37 0.29 11.81
CA TYR A 141 4.75 -0.78 11.03
C TYR A 141 5.43 -0.96 9.67
N THR A 142 5.73 0.14 8.98
CA THR A 142 6.39 0.11 7.67
C THR A 142 7.81 -0.42 7.77
N PHE A 143 8.60 0.04 8.75
CA PHE A 143 9.97 -0.44 8.97
C PHE A 143 10.01 -1.89 9.43
N LEU A 144 9.06 -2.32 10.27
CA LEU A 144 8.92 -3.73 10.64
C LEU A 144 8.67 -4.61 9.41
N GLY A 145 7.82 -4.17 8.48
CA GLY A 145 7.59 -4.87 7.21
C GLY A 145 8.87 -5.01 6.39
N PHE A 146 9.69 -3.97 6.35
CA PHE A 146 10.97 -4.00 5.66
C PHE A 146 11.99 -4.95 6.32
N ILE A 147 12.11 -4.93 7.64
CA ILE A 147 13.00 -5.84 8.39
C ILE A 147 12.56 -7.30 8.23
N LEU A 148 11.25 -7.55 8.34
CA LEU A 148 10.70 -8.90 8.23
C LEU A 148 10.79 -9.48 6.82
N LEU A 149 10.93 -8.65 5.80
CA LEU A 149 11.23 -9.12 4.45
C LEU A 149 12.54 -9.92 4.39
N MET A 150 13.53 -9.55 5.22
CA MET A 150 14.83 -10.23 5.26
C MET A 150 14.82 -11.47 6.17
N VAL A 151 13.96 -11.49 7.21
CA VAL A 151 13.92 -12.58 8.20
C VAL A 151 12.88 -13.63 7.86
N ASN A 152 11.64 -13.21 7.65
CA ASN A 152 10.53 -14.08 7.27
C ASN A 152 9.44 -13.24 6.57
N MET A 153 9.40 -13.35 5.25
CA MET A 153 8.50 -12.57 4.40
C MET A 153 7.01 -12.90 4.57
N TYR A 154 6.67 -14.02 5.24
CA TYR A 154 5.27 -14.47 5.41
C TYR A 154 4.66 -14.07 6.76
N LEU A 155 5.37 -13.31 7.59
CA LEU A 155 4.88 -12.93 8.92
C LEU A 155 4.13 -11.59 8.91
N HIS A 156 4.49 -10.70 8.01
CA HIS A 156 3.97 -9.33 7.95
C HIS A 156 3.36 -9.03 6.58
N PRO A 157 2.19 -8.36 6.50
CA PRO A 157 1.50 -8.17 5.21
C PRO A 157 2.27 -7.28 4.23
N LEU A 158 3.04 -6.29 4.70
CA LEU A 158 3.90 -5.48 3.82
C LEU A 158 5.08 -6.28 3.26
N SER A 159 5.70 -7.16 4.06
CA SER A 159 6.76 -8.04 3.55
C SER A 159 6.24 -9.07 2.55
N SER A 160 5.06 -9.64 2.82
CA SER A 160 4.39 -10.57 1.89
C SER A 160 4.01 -9.89 0.57
N MET A 161 3.48 -8.65 0.64
CA MET A 161 3.20 -7.84 -0.55
C MET A 161 4.47 -7.57 -1.36
N THR A 162 5.55 -7.17 -0.68
CA THR A 162 6.85 -6.92 -1.31
C THR A 162 7.35 -8.16 -2.04
N ALA A 163 7.25 -9.33 -1.41
CA ALA A 163 7.65 -10.59 -2.00
C ALA A 163 6.86 -10.91 -3.28
N ILE A 164 5.53 -10.73 -3.27
CA ILE A 164 4.68 -10.95 -4.45
C ILE A 164 5.10 -10.03 -5.60
N VAL A 165 5.22 -8.73 -5.32
CA VAL A 165 5.54 -7.73 -6.37
C VAL A 165 6.93 -7.95 -6.96
N MET A 166 7.92 -8.27 -6.12
CA MET A 166 9.30 -8.48 -6.58
C MET A 166 9.51 -9.77 -7.35
N TYR A 167 8.59 -10.74 -7.24
CA TYR A 167 8.71 -12.04 -7.91
C TYR A 167 8.90 -11.93 -9.43
N ASP A 168 8.15 -11.04 -10.08
CA ASP A 168 8.19 -10.86 -11.54
C ASP A 168 9.15 -9.75 -12.00
N ILE A 169 9.89 -9.12 -11.07
CA ILE A 169 10.83 -8.04 -11.45
C ILE A 169 12.17 -8.65 -11.84
N PRO A 170 12.65 -8.46 -13.09
CA PRO A 170 13.92 -8.99 -13.54
C PRO A 170 15.10 -8.57 -12.66
N GLY A 171 16.00 -9.51 -12.35
CA GLY A 171 17.21 -9.24 -11.56
C GLY A 171 16.99 -9.11 -10.05
N VAL A 172 15.85 -9.55 -9.54
CA VAL A 172 15.65 -9.79 -8.10
C VAL A 172 15.79 -11.29 -7.84
N VAL A 173 16.73 -11.65 -6.98
CA VAL A 173 16.97 -13.03 -6.56
C VAL A 173 16.66 -13.10 -5.07
N PHE A 174 15.79 -14.03 -4.67
CA PHE A 174 15.54 -14.34 -3.27
C PHE A 174 16.37 -15.55 -2.85
N ASP A 175 16.94 -15.49 -1.66
CA ASP A 175 17.69 -16.62 -1.07
C ASP A 175 16.81 -17.83 -0.76
N GLN A 176 15.50 -17.61 -0.59
CA GLN A 176 14.52 -18.65 -0.31
C GLN A 176 13.51 -18.78 -1.45
N PRO A 177 13.03 -20.01 -1.76
CA PRO A 177 12.00 -20.20 -2.76
C PRO A 177 10.70 -19.50 -2.34
N LEU A 178 10.21 -18.63 -3.20
CA LEU A 178 9.04 -17.81 -2.92
C LEU A 178 7.76 -18.64 -3.04
N ASN A 179 6.98 -18.68 -1.98
CA ASN A 179 5.65 -19.31 -1.96
C ASN A 179 4.56 -18.22 -2.04
N ILE A 180 4.14 -17.90 -3.29
CA ILE A 180 3.12 -16.88 -3.55
C ILE A 180 1.80 -17.15 -2.81
N PRO A 181 1.24 -18.39 -2.81
CA PRO A 181 0.05 -18.70 -2.02
C PRO A 181 0.19 -18.38 -0.53
N ALA A 182 1.35 -18.64 0.09
CA ALA A 182 1.59 -18.33 1.49
C ALA A 182 1.60 -16.80 1.74
N ALA A 183 2.15 -16.03 0.81
CA ALA A 183 2.13 -14.57 0.90
C ALA A 183 0.71 -13.99 0.81
N PHE A 184 -0.12 -14.49 -0.11
CA PHE A 184 -1.53 -14.10 -0.19
C PHE A 184 -2.32 -14.52 1.05
N LEU A 185 -2.05 -15.70 1.60
CA LEU A 185 -2.67 -16.17 2.83
C LEU A 185 -2.32 -15.25 4.01
N CYS A 186 -1.06 -14.83 4.13
CA CYS A 186 -0.64 -13.87 5.15
C CYS A 186 -1.44 -12.57 5.05
N ILE A 187 -1.51 -11.95 3.86
CA ILE A 187 -2.28 -10.72 3.63
C ILE A 187 -3.75 -10.93 3.99
N GLY A 188 -4.35 -12.04 3.57
CA GLY A 188 -5.74 -12.39 3.87
C GLY A 188 -6.03 -12.54 5.36
N VAL A 189 -5.16 -13.22 6.09
CA VAL A 189 -5.28 -13.40 7.55
C VAL A 189 -5.19 -12.05 8.27
N TRP A 190 -4.23 -11.20 7.90
CA TRP A 190 -4.10 -9.88 8.48
C TRP A 190 -5.28 -8.96 8.13
N ALA A 191 -5.82 -9.05 6.91
CA ALA A 191 -7.01 -8.31 6.50
C ALA A 191 -8.24 -8.74 7.32
N ALA A 192 -8.46 -10.05 7.48
CA ALA A 192 -9.55 -10.59 8.31
C ALA A 192 -9.42 -10.19 9.77
N ALA A 193 -8.22 -10.32 10.36
CA ALA A 193 -7.94 -9.89 11.72
C ALA A 193 -8.21 -8.39 11.92
N SER A 194 -7.82 -7.56 10.96
CA SER A 194 -8.06 -6.11 10.96
C SER A 194 -9.55 -5.78 10.92
N ALA A 195 -10.33 -6.47 10.10
CA ALA A 195 -11.77 -6.30 10.01
C ALA A 195 -12.47 -6.68 11.33
N VAL A 196 -12.07 -7.77 11.96
CA VAL A 196 -12.58 -8.21 13.26
C VAL A 196 -12.23 -7.17 14.34
N LEU A 197 -10.99 -6.71 14.38
CA LEU A 197 -10.50 -5.72 15.33
C LEU A 197 -11.25 -4.39 15.19
N ALA A 198 -11.44 -3.91 13.97
CA ALA A 198 -12.21 -2.71 13.68
C ALA A 198 -13.68 -2.86 14.09
N ASN A 199 -14.30 -4.02 13.84
CA ASN A 199 -15.68 -4.28 14.25
C ASN A 199 -15.82 -4.22 15.79
N VAL A 200 -14.96 -4.93 16.52
CA VAL A 200 -14.97 -4.92 18.00
C VAL A 200 -14.75 -3.51 18.54
N ALA A 201 -13.80 -2.77 17.96
CA ALA A 201 -13.51 -1.40 18.40
C ALA A 201 -14.68 -0.45 18.15
N LEU A 202 -15.30 -0.51 16.98
CA LEU A 202 -16.45 0.32 16.62
C LEU A 202 -17.72 -0.06 17.38
N VAL A 203 -17.89 -1.33 17.80
CA VAL A 203 -19.01 -1.76 18.66
C VAL A 203 -18.85 -1.22 20.06
N ARG A 204 -17.65 -1.19 20.62
CA ARG A 204 -17.36 -0.67 21.97
C ARG A 204 -17.43 0.85 22.05
N ARG A 205 -17.42 1.55 20.95
CA ARG A 205 -17.64 3.00 20.88
C ARG A 205 -19.14 3.30 20.89
N LYS A 206 -19.76 3.16 22.07
CA LYS A 206 -21.11 3.67 22.36
C LYS A 206 -21.04 5.07 22.94
#